data_7391c762969cbc9878f521a6c033b5eb
#
_entry.id   7391c762969cbc9878f521a6c033b5eb
#
_cell.length_a   1.000
_cell.length_b   1.000
_cell.length_c   1.000
_cell.angle_alpha   90.00
_cell.angle_beta   90.00
_cell.angle_gamma   90.00
#
_symmetry.space_group_name_H-M   'P 1'
#
loop_
_entity.id
_entity.type
_entity.pdbx_description
1 polymer ?
#
loop_
_entity_poly.entity_id
_entity_poly.type
_entity_poly.pdbx_seq_one_letter_code
_entity_poly.pdbx_strand_id
1 'polypeptide(L)'
;MKRPFTIICIIVSAFVLMAGCRIKEAEQVDENLKEVSSLKDIEGKWEGDIKIPNQPLPIIVHFTKEDGTISIPVQGLNEFPLTSVKLSKSDLFFDIKIQNQQITFEGKVDQEKISGTFAQNGQEYPFELLKKSNQEVAEKESGEVVQADLKKGTINGLLETPKNEGPFPVMIIIAGSGPTDKDGNTIAIPGKNNSLKMLAESLAEKGIASIRYDKRGIGENMKLAGKEEDLRFEQYIDDAAAWVQFAKKDRRFSKVGIIGHSEGSLIGMAAAKKTETDIFISLAGAGEPIDQVLVKQLEEQLTPALLTESKDILTNLKQGKQVESVNADLYSVFRPSVQPYMISWIHYNPIELVKELKIPVLIVNGNRDIQVAPNNAKALHKEKGDSELLIIEKMNHVLKEAPADREGNLATYTNPELPLSPGLVNGILEFLNKHDITSNDDPLK
;
A
#
# COMPACT_ATOMS: atom_id res chain seq x y z
N MET A 1 11.15 -34.32 1.48
CA MET A 1 9.88 -34.06 2.18
C MET A 1 9.53 -32.61 1.96
N LYS A 2 8.66 -32.33 1.00
CA LYS A 2 8.22 -30.96 0.66
C LYS A 2 7.05 -30.63 1.59
N ARG A 3 7.20 -29.59 2.42
CA ARG A 3 6.09 -29.02 3.20
C ARG A 3 5.29 -28.08 2.30
N PRO A 4 3.97 -28.11 2.34
CA PRO A 4 3.15 -27.19 1.52
C PRO A 4 3.21 -25.78 2.08
N PHE A 5 3.54 -24.82 1.24
CA PHE A 5 3.44 -23.40 1.51
C PHE A 5 2.05 -22.93 1.13
N THR A 6 1.40 -22.22 2.02
CA THR A 6 0.05 -21.69 1.83
C THR A 6 0.11 -20.38 1.08
N ILE A 7 -0.43 -20.41 -0.11
CA ILE A 7 -0.67 -19.25 -0.97
C ILE A 7 -1.88 -18.49 -0.42
N ILE A 8 -1.77 -17.17 -0.34
CA ILE A 8 -2.93 -16.30 -0.14
C ILE A 8 -3.66 -16.18 -1.48
N CYS A 9 -4.47 -17.16 -1.78
CA CYS A 9 -5.52 -17.09 -2.80
C CYS A 9 -6.74 -17.78 -2.22
N ILE A 10 -7.89 -17.12 -2.26
CA ILE A 10 -9.17 -17.57 -1.74
C ILE A 10 -9.66 -18.72 -2.62
N ILE A 11 -9.73 -19.94 -2.09
CA ILE A 11 -10.51 -21.02 -2.66
C ILE A 11 -11.35 -21.68 -1.59
N VAL A 12 -12.62 -21.73 -1.89
CA VAL A 12 -13.65 -22.48 -1.21
C VAL A 12 -13.58 -23.93 -1.66
N SER A 13 -13.48 -24.89 -0.75
CA SER A 13 -14.07 -26.24 -0.91
C SER A 13 -14.09 -27.01 0.41
N ALA A 14 -15.22 -27.23 0.86
CA ALA A 14 -16.06 -28.26 1.45
C ALA A 14 -15.47 -29.47 2.20
N PHE A 15 -16.31 -29.84 3.22
CA PHE A 15 -16.46 -31.11 3.97
C PHE A 15 -15.50 -31.33 5.17
N VAL A 16 -16.00 -31.65 6.34
CA VAL A 16 -16.86 -32.71 6.86
C VAL A 16 -17.28 -32.43 8.30
N LEU A 17 -18.50 -32.82 8.63
CA LEU A 17 -19.15 -32.98 9.94
C LEU A 17 -18.27 -33.66 11.02
N MET A 18 -18.39 -33.23 12.27
CA MET A 18 -18.72 -34.12 13.39
C MET A 18 -19.19 -33.37 14.65
N ALA A 19 -20.10 -34.01 15.28
CA ALA A 19 -20.96 -33.75 16.40
C ALA A 19 -20.36 -33.32 17.72
N GLY A 20 -21.01 -32.44 18.38
CA GLY A 20 -21.56 -32.42 19.72
C GLY A 20 -20.70 -32.73 20.95
N CYS A 21 -20.60 -31.72 21.83
CA CYS A 21 -20.83 -31.92 23.27
C CYS A 21 -21.17 -30.59 23.94
N ARG A 22 -22.35 -30.51 24.51
CA ARG A 22 -22.80 -29.40 25.41
C ARG A 22 -22.10 -29.53 26.76
N ILE A 23 -21.42 -28.47 27.16
CA ILE A 23 -21.15 -28.23 28.60
C ILE A 23 -21.81 -26.91 28.96
N LYS A 24 -22.74 -26.97 29.89
CA LYS A 24 -23.34 -25.80 30.55
C LYS A 24 -22.34 -25.30 31.60
N GLU A 25 -21.87 -24.09 31.46
CA GLU A 25 -21.35 -23.33 32.59
C GLU A 25 -22.23 -22.10 32.85
N ALA A 26 -22.47 -21.88 34.14
CA ALA A 26 -23.41 -20.87 34.64
C ALA A 26 -22.81 -19.48 34.51
N GLU A 27 -23.53 -18.55 33.87
CA GLU A 27 -23.24 -17.11 33.84
C GLU A 27 -23.43 -16.49 35.21
N GLN A 28 -22.36 -15.89 35.71
CA GLN A 28 -22.48 -14.80 36.71
C GLN A 28 -22.74 -13.50 35.92
N VAL A 29 -23.92 -12.95 36.10
CA VAL A 29 -24.32 -11.65 35.53
C VAL A 29 -23.63 -10.55 36.34
N ASP A 30 -22.75 -9.80 35.69
CA ASP A 30 -22.15 -8.58 36.22
C ASP A 30 -23.07 -7.38 35.91
N GLU A 31 -23.68 -6.78 36.92
CA GLU A 31 -24.77 -5.80 36.84
C GLU A 31 -24.32 -4.35 36.49
N ASN A 32 -23.26 -4.15 35.69
CA ASN A 32 -22.82 -2.80 35.29
C ASN A 32 -22.61 -2.60 33.78
N LEU A 33 -23.36 -3.33 32.94
CA LEU A 33 -23.28 -3.13 31.49
C LEU A 33 -24.16 -1.94 31.09
N LYS A 34 -23.53 -0.90 30.55
CA LYS A 34 -24.18 0.22 29.90
C LYS A 34 -24.94 -0.31 28.68
N GLU A 35 -26.27 -0.31 28.74
CA GLU A 35 -27.12 -0.85 27.68
C GLU A 35 -26.89 -0.04 26.39
N VAL A 36 -26.34 -0.69 25.36
CA VAL A 36 -26.13 -0.09 24.03
C VAL A 36 -27.47 -0.10 23.31
N SER A 37 -28.05 1.07 23.05
CA SER A 37 -29.44 1.18 22.57
C SER A 37 -29.60 1.94 21.25
N SER A 38 -28.55 2.62 20.79
CA SER A 38 -28.61 3.44 19.57
C SER A 38 -27.30 3.38 18.77
N LEU A 39 -27.36 3.65 17.45
CA LEU A 39 -26.16 3.74 16.61
C LEU A 39 -25.14 4.78 17.12
N LYS A 40 -25.57 5.77 17.88
CA LYS A 40 -24.66 6.74 18.53
C LYS A 40 -23.70 6.08 19.51
N ASP A 41 -24.11 4.99 20.14
CA ASP A 41 -23.29 4.29 21.15
C ASP A 41 -22.13 3.52 20.49
N ILE A 42 -22.33 3.13 19.21
CA ILE A 42 -21.31 2.44 18.39
C ILE A 42 -20.66 3.34 17.34
N GLU A 43 -20.98 4.64 17.34
CA GLU A 43 -20.38 5.59 16.39
C GLU A 43 -18.85 5.53 16.43
N GLY A 44 -18.22 5.54 15.25
CA GLY A 44 -16.78 5.51 15.07
C GLY A 44 -16.27 4.32 14.28
N LYS A 45 -14.96 4.16 14.32
CA LYS A 45 -14.23 3.15 13.55
C LYS A 45 -14.07 1.87 14.36
N TRP A 46 -14.34 0.75 13.71
CA TRP A 46 -14.20 -0.60 14.24
C TRP A 46 -13.34 -1.42 13.30
N GLU A 47 -12.36 -2.12 13.82
CA GLU A 47 -11.43 -2.94 13.03
C GLU A 47 -11.36 -4.36 13.56
N GLY A 48 -11.23 -5.32 12.66
CA GLY A 48 -11.07 -6.73 13.00
C GLY A 48 -11.12 -7.64 11.80
N ASP A 49 -11.50 -8.90 12.02
CA ASP A 49 -11.41 -9.93 11.00
C ASP A 49 -12.67 -10.79 10.94
N ILE A 50 -13.00 -11.24 9.73
CA ILE A 50 -13.83 -12.43 9.52
C ILE A 50 -12.89 -13.64 9.64
N LYS A 51 -13.21 -14.57 10.55
CA LYS A 51 -12.37 -15.71 10.93
C LYS A 51 -12.49 -16.87 9.92
N ILE A 52 -12.13 -16.64 8.67
CA ILE A 52 -12.06 -17.70 7.66
C ILE A 52 -10.88 -18.62 8.02
N PRO A 53 -11.06 -19.96 8.07
CA PRO A 53 -10.00 -20.89 8.41
C PRO A 53 -8.78 -20.72 7.49
N ASN A 54 -7.59 -20.65 8.09
CA ASN A 54 -6.30 -20.42 7.43
C ASN A 54 -6.15 -19.08 6.68
N GLN A 55 -7.17 -18.22 6.66
CA GLN A 55 -7.13 -16.94 5.95
C GLN A 55 -8.11 -15.94 6.57
N PRO A 56 -7.80 -15.36 7.74
CA PRO A 56 -8.60 -14.28 8.30
C PRO A 56 -8.73 -13.15 7.29
N LEU A 57 -9.95 -12.62 7.12
CA LEU A 57 -10.23 -11.52 6.21
C LEU A 57 -10.38 -10.22 7.00
N PRO A 58 -9.40 -9.31 6.96
CA PRO A 58 -9.48 -8.04 7.66
C PRO A 58 -10.62 -7.17 7.13
N ILE A 59 -11.39 -6.59 8.05
CA ILE A 59 -12.47 -5.66 7.75
C ILE A 59 -12.41 -4.44 8.66
N ILE A 60 -12.83 -3.31 8.12
CA ILE A 60 -12.98 -2.05 8.83
C ILE A 60 -14.41 -1.59 8.65
N VAL A 61 -15.11 -1.31 9.74
CA VAL A 61 -16.48 -0.77 9.71
C VAL A 61 -16.49 0.57 10.40
N HIS A 62 -17.05 1.57 9.73
CA HIS A 62 -17.25 2.89 10.32
C HIS A 62 -18.75 3.13 10.45
N PHE A 63 -19.25 3.17 11.69
CA PHE A 63 -20.64 3.50 11.97
C PHE A 63 -20.79 5.00 12.21
N THR A 64 -21.82 5.58 11.61
CA THR A 64 -22.29 6.94 11.88
C THR A 64 -23.55 6.88 12.77
N LYS A 65 -24.18 8.02 12.99
CA LYS A 65 -25.42 8.08 13.79
C LYS A 65 -26.62 7.42 13.12
N GLU A 66 -26.59 7.25 11.80
CA GLU A 66 -27.74 6.80 11.00
C GLU A 66 -27.40 5.64 10.07
N ASP A 67 -26.13 5.54 9.63
CA ASP A 67 -25.66 4.56 8.65
C ASP A 67 -24.21 4.12 8.95
N GLY A 68 -23.50 3.64 7.95
CA GLY A 68 -22.09 3.30 8.05
C GLY A 68 -21.48 2.88 6.72
N THR A 69 -20.18 2.61 6.78
CA THR A 69 -19.41 2.06 5.65
C THR A 69 -18.62 0.84 6.10
N ILE A 70 -18.31 -0.04 5.15
CA ILE A 70 -17.39 -1.14 5.36
C ILE A 70 -16.26 -1.08 4.34
N SER A 71 -15.06 -1.37 4.81
CA SER A 71 -13.89 -1.60 3.96
C SER A 71 -13.42 -3.05 4.12
N ILE A 72 -13.13 -3.70 3.00
CA ILE A 72 -12.48 -5.01 2.94
C ILE A 72 -11.23 -4.83 2.08
N PRO A 73 -10.13 -4.37 2.70
CA PRO A 73 -8.97 -3.85 1.98
C PRO A 73 -8.36 -4.83 1.00
N VAL A 74 -8.25 -6.10 1.40
CA VAL A 74 -7.67 -7.16 0.54
C VAL A 74 -8.53 -7.49 -0.70
N GLN A 75 -9.79 -7.02 -0.71
CA GLN A 75 -10.69 -7.14 -1.85
C GLN A 75 -10.86 -5.82 -2.61
N GLY A 76 -10.11 -4.78 -2.24
CA GLY A 76 -10.21 -3.46 -2.85
C GLY A 76 -11.51 -2.72 -2.53
N LEU A 77 -12.29 -3.19 -1.55
CA LEU A 77 -13.53 -2.55 -1.13
C LEU A 77 -13.22 -1.52 -0.05
N ASN A 78 -13.40 -0.24 -0.35
CA ASN A 78 -13.08 0.84 0.57
C ASN A 78 -14.32 1.71 0.81
N GLU A 79 -14.61 1.99 2.09
CA GLU A 79 -15.72 2.83 2.54
C GLU A 79 -17.04 2.57 1.78
N PHE A 80 -17.29 1.30 1.45
CA PHE A 80 -18.50 0.90 0.74
C PHE A 80 -19.70 1.12 1.67
N PRO A 81 -20.77 1.82 1.21
CA PRO A 81 -21.89 2.14 2.07
C PRO A 81 -22.61 0.86 2.49
N LEU A 82 -22.95 0.76 3.76
CA LEU A 82 -23.83 -0.30 4.26
C LEU A 82 -25.23 -0.13 3.65
N THR A 83 -25.82 -1.21 3.24
CA THR A 83 -27.19 -1.21 2.69
C THR A 83 -28.20 -0.98 3.80
N SER A 84 -27.97 -1.56 4.96
CA SER A 84 -28.74 -1.28 6.18
C SER A 84 -27.91 -1.55 7.44
N VAL A 85 -28.24 -0.82 8.51
CA VAL A 85 -27.73 -1.03 9.85
C VAL A 85 -28.89 -1.02 10.83
N LYS A 86 -28.96 -2.01 11.70
CA LYS A 86 -29.99 -2.12 12.75
C LYS A 86 -29.34 -2.50 14.06
N LEU A 87 -29.62 -1.73 15.09
CA LEU A 87 -29.18 -2.02 16.45
C LEU A 87 -30.41 -2.07 17.35
N SER A 88 -30.58 -3.18 18.05
CA SER A 88 -31.67 -3.35 19.01
C SER A 88 -31.11 -3.96 20.28
N LYS A 89 -31.08 -3.19 21.35
CA LYS A 89 -30.32 -3.51 22.54
C LYS A 89 -28.85 -3.75 22.14
N SER A 90 -28.27 -4.90 22.45
CA SER A 90 -26.92 -5.21 22.01
C SER A 90 -26.86 -5.98 20.67
N ASP A 91 -27.99 -6.31 20.08
CA ASP A 91 -28.02 -7.10 18.82
C ASP A 91 -27.83 -6.14 17.63
N LEU A 92 -26.75 -6.33 16.91
CA LEU A 92 -26.35 -5.54 15.74
C LEU A 92 -26.51 -6.37 14.47
N PHE A 93 -27.21 -5.82 13.50
CA PHE A 93 -27.27 -6.32 12.13
C PHE A 93 -26.80 -5.25 11.18
N PHE A 94 -25.96 -5.59 10.22
CA PHE A 94 -25.67 -4.75 9.06
C PHE A 94 -25.41 -5.61 7.82
N ASP A 95 -25.66 -5.03 6.64
CA ASP A 95 -25.46 -5.72 5.38
C ASP A 95 -24.93 -4.80 4.28
N ILE A 96 -24.36 -5.43 3.28
CA ILE A 96 -23.99 -4.81 2.01
C ILE A 96 -24.57 -5.61 0.84
N LYS A 97 -24.93 -4.90 -0.23
CA LYS A 97 -25.32 -5.51 -1.50
C LYS A 97 -24.32 -5.15 -2.58
N ILE A 98 -23.68 -6.16 -3.14
CA ILE A 98 -22.77 -6.01 -4.26
C ILE A 98 -23.34 -6.81 -5.43
N GLN A 99 -23.77 -6.12 -6.48
CA GLN A 99 -24.49 -6.72 -7.60
C GLN A 99 -25.72 -7.50 -7.12
N ASN A 100 -25.76 -8.83 -7.33
CA ASN A 100 -26.86 -9.71 -6.92
C ASN A 100 -26.58 -10.47 -5.62
N GLN A 101 -25.49 -10.17 -4.93
CA GLN A 101 -25.11 -10.83 -3.69
C GLN A 101 -25.42 -9.93 -2.49
N GLN A 102 -26.02 -10.51 -1.47
CA GLN A 102 -26.19 -9.90 -0.16
C GLN A 102 -25.20 -10.55 0.80
N ILE A 103 -24.46 -9.72 1.50
CA ILE A 103 -23.47 -10.10 2.51
C ILE A 103 -23.99 -9.55 3.83
N THR A 104 -24.17 -10.41 4.83
CA THR A 104 -24.78 -10.04 6.11
C THR A 104 -23.83 -10.26 7.28
N PHE A 105 -23.99 -9.42 8.27
CA PHE A 105 -23.28 -9.48 9.55
C PHE A 105 -24.31 -9.41 10.67
N GLU A 106 -24.36 -10.44 11.50
CA GLU A 106 -25.21 -10.52 12.67
C GLU A 106 -24.34 -10.70 13.91
N GLY A 107 -24.42 -9.81 14.87
CA GLY A 107 -23.53 -9.84 16.02
C GLY A 107 -24.07 -9.15 17.26
N LYS A 108 -23.29 -9.18 18.31
CA LYS A 108 -23.56 -8.47 19.57
C LYS A 108 -22.49 -7.46 19.86
N VAL A 109 -22.92 -6.31 20.34
CA VAL A 109 -22.04 -5.25 20.84
C VAL A 109 -21.85 -5.47 22.34
N ASP A 110 -20.61 -5.57 22.76
CA ASP A 110 -20.20 -5.64 24.16
C ASP A 110 -19.09 -4.61 24.39
N GLN A 111 -19.46 -3.46 24.95
CA GLN A 111 -18.57 -2.31 25.15
C GLN A 111 -17.82 -1.89 23.86
N GLU A 112 -16.54 -2.19 23.78
CA GLU A 112 -15.65 -1.85 22.66
C GLU A 112 -15.41 -3.04 21.71
N LYS A 113 -16.24 -4.08 21.81
CA LYS A 113 -16.15 -5.29 21.00
C LYS A 113 -17.48 -5.60 20.31
N ILE A 114 -17.43 -5.94 19.03
CA ILE A 114 -18.53 -6.55 18.29
C ILE A 114 -18.08 -7.95 17.87
N SER A 115 -18.89 -8.95 18.17
CA SER A 115 -18.63 -10.32 17.71
C SER A 115 -19.90 -10.96 17.20
N GLY A 116 -19.78 -11.80 16.16
CA GLY A 116 -20.94 -12.39 15.53
C GLY A 116 -20.61 -13.30 14.36
N THR A 117 -21.58 -13.42 13.44
CA THR A 117 -21.52 -14.27 12.25
C THR A 117 -21.63 -13.42 11.00
N PHE A 118 -20.68 -13.59 10.12
CA PHE A 118 -20.69 -13.13 8.74
C PHE A 118 -21.29 -14.23 7.87
N ALA A 119 -22.17 -13.87 6.93
CA ALA A 119 -22.74 -14.83 5.98
C ALA A 119 -22.70 -14.29 4.55
N GLN A 120 -22.23 -15.15 3.63
CA GLN A 120 -22.17 -14.90 2.19
C GLN A 120 -22.32 -16.21 1.41
N ASN A 121 -23.19 -16.24 0.41
CA ASN A 121 -23.38 -17.41 -0.48
C ASN A 121 -23.62 -18.73 0.25
N GLY A 122 -24.34 -18.69 1.39
CA GLY A 122 -24.63 -19.88 2.20
C GLY A 122 -23.45 -20.37 3.06
N GLN A 123 -22.37 -19.63 3.11
CA GLN A 123 -21.25 -19.87 4.04
C GLN A 123 -21.31 -18.88 5.19
N GLU A 124 -20.97 -19.36 6.37
CA GLU A 124 -20.97 -18.58 7.60
C GLU A 124 -19.61 -18.70 8.29
N TYR A 125 -19.10 -17.55 8.76
CA TYR A 125 -17.84 -17.48 9.51
C TYR A 125 -18.00 -16.51 10.69
N PRO A 126 -17.37 -16.79 11.83
CA PRO A 126 -17.31 -15.82 12.93
C PRO A 126 -16.58 -14.56 12.48
N PHE A 127 -17.02 -13.41 12.99
CA PHE A 127 -16.24 -12.18 12.90
C PHE A 127 -16.10 -11.50 14.26
N GLU A 128 -15.07 -10.70 14.38
CA GLU A 128 -14.80 -9.92 15.58
C GLU A 128 -14.27 -8.55 15.19
N LEU A 129 -14.82 -7.49 15.80
CA LEU A 129 -14.39 -6.11 15.61
C LEU A 129 -14.11 -5.49 16.99
N LEU A 130 -13.06 -4.71 17.08
CA LEU A 130 -12.71 -3.90 18.22
C LEU A 130 -12.90 -2.42 17.88
N LYS A 131 -13.52 -1.67 18.78
CA LYS A 131 -13.66 -0.23 18.61
C LYS A 131 -12.28 0.39 18.69
N LYS A 132 -11.92 1.12 17.67
CA LYS A 132 -10.76 1.99 17.76
C LYS A 132 -11.17 3.22 18.54
N SER A 133 -10.55 3.41 19.69
CA SER A 133 -10.75 4.64 20.44
C SER A 133 -10.42 5.82 19.51
N ASN A 134 -11.22 6.90 19.56
CA ASN A 134 -10.84 8.19 18.94
C ASN A 134 -9.58 8.80 19.58
N GLN A 135 -8.96 8.05 20.47
CA GLN A 135 -7.63 8.22 21.08
C GLN A 135 -6.57 7.25 20.51
N GLU A 136 -6.72 6.65 19.29
CA GLU A 136 -5.56 6.89 18.47
C GLU A 136 -5.56 8.42 18.34
N VAL A 137 -4.88 9.07 19.30
CA VAL A 137 -4.24 10.35 19.06
C VAL A 137 -3.70 10.17 17.67
N ALA A 138 -4.34 10.80 16.68
CA ALA A 138 -3.70 11.01 15.40
C ALA A 138 -2.35 11.52 15.88
N GLU A 139 -1.31 10.65 15.83
CA GLU A 139 0.04 11.10 16.08
C GLU A 139 0.07 12.28 15.17
N LYS A 140 0.14 13.47 15.77
CA LYS A 140 -0.05 14.71 15.04
C LYS A 140 0.95 14.59 13.93
N GLU A 141 0.44 14.23 12.73
CA GLU A 141 1.32 13.89 11.62
C GLU A 141 2.28 15.06 11.54
N SER A 142 3.57 14.78 11.77
CA SER A 142 4.60 15.80 11.61
C SER A 142 4.52 16.21 10.14
N GLY A 143 4.33 17.50 9.89
CA GLY A 143 4.27 18.00 8.53
C GLY A 143 3.06 18.91 8.26
N GLU A 144 3.15 19.61 7.16
CA GLU A 144 2.13 20.52 6.64
C GLU A 144 1.32 19.80 5.57
N VAL A 145 -0.01 19.79 5.69
CA VAL A 145 -0.89 19.31 4.62
C VAL A 145 -0.83 20.30 3.45
N VAL A 146 -0.44 19.80 2.29
CA VAL A 146 -0.31 20.58 1.05
C VAL A 146 -1.16 19.96 -0.05
N GLN A 147 -1.48 20.76 -1.08
CA GLN A 147 -2.29 20.32 -2.21
C GLN A 147 -1.63 20.69 -3.53
N ALA A 148 -1.57 19.76 -4.46
CA ALA A 148 -1.17 20.01 -5.83
C ALA A 148 -2.38 19.99 -6.77
N ASP A 149 -2.38 20.91 -7.76
CA ASP A 149 -3.43 20.98 -8.76
C ASP A 149 -3.29 19.88 -9.81
N LEU A 150 -4.36 19.18 -10.07
CA LEU A 150 -4.49 18.22 -11.17
C LEU A 150 -5.28 18.85 -12.31
N LYS A 151 -5.32 18.20 -13.47
CA LYS A 151 -6.22 18.58 -14.58
C LYS A 151 -7.70 18.61 -14.15
N LYS A 152 -8.06 17.75 -13.18
CA LYS A 152 -9.39 17.70 -12.56
C LYS A 152 -9.21 17.49 -11.05
N GLY A 153 -9.51 18.53 -10.25
CA GLY A 153 -9.41 18.49 -8.80
C GLY A 153 -7.98 18.70 -8.28
N THR A 154 -7.77 18.37 -7.04
CA THR A 154 -6.49 18.51 -6.32
C THR A 154 -6.11 17.18 -5.68
N ILE A 155 -4.82 16.94 -5.48
CA ILE A 155 -4.28 15.81 -4.74
C ILE A 155 -3.65 16.30 -3.43
N ASN A 156 -3.98 15.66 -2.31
CA ASN A 156 -3.44 15.96 -0.99
C ASN A 156 -2.11 15.25 -0.77
N GLY A 157 -1.22 15.90 -0.05
CA GLY A 157 0.05 15.34 0.40
C GLY A 157 0.51 15.96 1.70
N LEU A 158 1.54 15.39 2.26
CA LEU A 158 2.16 15.83 3.50
C LEU A 158 3.58 16.31 3.22
N LEU A 159 3.82 17.57 3.52
CA LEU A 159 5.13 18.21 3.40
C LEU A 159 5.84 18.12 4.75
N GLU A 160 6.97 17.44 4.79
CA GLU A 160 7.90 17.43 5.90
C GLU A 160 9.02 18.41 5.62
N THR A 161 9.27 19.37 6.51
CA THR A 161 10.31 20.39 6.33
C THR A 161 11.37 20.31 7.42
N PRO A 162 12.63 20.64 7.10
CA PRO A 162 13.67 20.88 8.10
C PRO A 162 13.27 21.95 9.11
N LYS A 163 13.87 21.93 10.28
CA LYS A 163 13.64 22.92 11.35
C LYS A 163 14.37 24.26 11.16
N ASN A 164 15.40 24.27 10.32
CA ASN A 164 16.18 25.47 9.97
C ASN A 164 15.45 26.33 8.92
N GLU A 165 15.99 27.50 8.60
CA GLU A 165 15.47 28.36 7.54
C GLU A 165 15.89 27.83 6.14
N GLY A 166 14.97 27.92 5.15
CA GLY A 166 15.21 27.53 3.76
C GLY A 166 15.97 28.58 2.94
N PRO A 167 16.08 28.39 1.64
CA PRO A 167 15.38 27.37 0.85
C PRO A 167 16.02 25.98 0.93
N PHE A 168 15.19 24.93 0.94
CA PHE A 168 15.61 23.52 1.05
C PHE A 168 15.58 22.82 -0.31
N PRO A 169 16.40 21.79 -0.54
CA PRO A 169 16.05 20.78 -1.54
C PRO A 169 14.82 19.99 -1.07
N VAL A 170 13.96 19.58 -2.02
CA VAL A 170 12.77 18.81 -1.73
C VAL A 170 12.70 17.53 -2.56
N MET A 171 12.34 16.43 -1.91
CA MET A 171 12.16 15.12 -2.55
C MET A 171 10.68 14.75 -2.58
N ILE A 172 10.14 14.46 -3.77
CA ILE A 172 8.82 13.88 -3.92
C ILE A 172 8.94 12.37 -3.72
N ILE A 173 8.34 11.83 -2.65
CA ILE A 173 8.42 10.41 -2.32
C ILE A 173 7.18 9.71 -2.85
N ILE A 174 7.38 8.70 -3.72
CA ILE A 174 6.33 7.95 -4.40
C ILE A 174 6.30 6.52 -3.88
N ALA A 175 5.17 6.11 -3.31
CA ALA A 175 4.98 4.78 -2.74
C ALA A 175 4.88 3.67 -3.81
N GLY A 176 5.06 2.43 -3.37
CA GLY A 176 5.00 1.21 -4.17
C GLY A 176 3.60 0.84 -4.66
N SER A 177 3.48 -0.34 -5.27
CA SER A 177 2.25 -0.86 -5.90
C SER A 177 1.13 -1.16 -4.90
N GLY A 178 -0.06 -1.35 -5.46
CA GLY A 178 -1.26 -1.69 -4.69
C GLY A 178 -1.74 -0.56 -3.79
N PRO A 179 -2.55 -0.90 -2.76
CA PRO A 179 -3.12 0.07 -1.84
C PRO A 179 -2.10 0.49 -0.75
N THR A 180 -0.95 0.96 -1.20
CA THR A 180 0.14 1.43 -0.33
C THR A 180 0.01 2.94 -0.11
N ASP A 181 -0.04 3.34 1.17
CA ASP A 181 -0.18 4.72 1.61
C ASP A 181 1.13 5.53 1.50
N LYS A 182 1.05 6.82 1.80
CA LYS A 182 2.18 7.77 1.79
C LYS A 182 3.32 7.38 2.74
N ASP A 183 3.04 6.58 3.76
CA ASP A 183 4.00 6.16 4.78
C ASP A 183 4.68 4.82 4.47
N GLY A 184 4.25 4.17 3.36
CA GLY A 184 4.76 2.87 2.91
C GLY A 184 4.01 1.68 3.48
N ASN A 185 2.87 1.90 4.14
CA ASN A 185 2.04 0.83 4.67
C ASN A 185 1.05 0.35 3.62
N THR A 186 0.73 -0.92 3.65
CA THR A 186 -0.33 -1.48 2.80
C THR A 186 -1.46 -2.04 3.63
N ILE A 187 -2.69 -1.71 3.24
CA ILE A 187 -3.88 -2.28 3.87
C ILE A 187 -4.07 -3.77 3.56
N ALA A 188 -3.31 -4.33 2.61
CA ALA A 188 -3.34 -5.74 2.28
C ALA A 188 -2.70 -6.65 3.35
N ILE A 189 -1.94 -6.09 4.29
CA ILE A 189 -1.27 -6.81 5.38
C ILE A 189 -1.59 -6.09 6.69
N PRO A 190 -2.08 -6.78 7.73
CA PRO A 190 -2.29 -6.17 9.04
C PRO A 190 -0.98 -5.66 9.64
N GLY A 191 -0.96 -4.39 10.06
CA GLY A 191 0.21 -3.74 10.65
C GLY A 191 0.81 -2.65 9.77
N LYS A 192 1.85 -2.01 10.29
CA LYS A 192 2.52 -0.87 9.64
C LYS A 192 4.04 -1.09 9.63
N ASN A 193 4.74 -0.59 8.63
CA ASN A 193 6.20 -0.50 8.63
C ASN A 193 6.71 0.94 8.69
N ASN A 194 5.91 1.92 8.25
CA ASN A 194 6.21 3.35 8.25
C ASN A 194 7.55 3.74 7.57
N SER A 195 8.05 2.93 6.64
CA SER A 195 9.38 3.12 6.09
C SER A 195 9.54 4.43 5.30
N LEU A 196 8.52 4.85 4.56
CA LEU A 196 8.57 6.11 3.81
C LEU A 196 8.39 7.32 4.73
N LYS A 197 7.58 7.20 5.81
CA LYS A 197 7.51 8.22 6.87
C LYS A 197 8.87 8.40 7.54
N MET A 198 9.50 7.31 7.98
CA MET A 198 10.84 7.33 8.59
C MET A 198 11.89 7.93 7.66
N LEU A 199 11.81 7.65 6.36
CA LEU A 199 12.70 8.24 5.37
C LEU A 199 12.51 9.75 5.29
N ALA A 200 11.27 10.23 5.21
CA ALA A 200 10.94 11.64 5.16
C ALA A 200 11.44 12.41 6.40
N GLU A 201 11.17 11.85 7.59
CA GLU A 201 11.61 12.40 8.87
C GLU A 201 13.16 12.46 8.94
N SER A 202 13.84 11.38 8.54
CA SER A 202 15.30 11.33 8.50
C SER A 202 15.91 12.32 7.51
N LEU A 203 15.27 12.55 6.37
CA LEU A 203 15.71 13.57 5.40
C LEU A 203 15.53 14.98 5.95
N ALA A 204 14.40 15.26 6.63
CA ALA A 204 14.13 16.56 7.24
C ALA A 204 15.17 16.90 8.34
N GLU A 205 15.57 15.92 9.15
CA GLU A 205 16.68 16.08 10.13
C GLU A 205 18.02 16.46 9.48
N LYS A 206 18.18 16.14 8.21
CA LYS A 206 19.40 16.41 7.41
C LYS A 206 19.27 17.60 6.46
N GLY A 207 18.26 18.45 6.66
CA GLY A 207 18.10 19.67 5.87
C GLY A 207 17.41 19.48 4.52
N ILE A 208 16.75 18.35 4.27
CA ILE A 208 16.06 18.03 3.03
C ILE A 208 14.57 17.90 3.30
N ALA A 209 13.77 18.75 2.65
CA ALA A 209 12.33 18.63 2.70
C ALA A 209 11.82 17.43 1.88
N SER A 210 10.65 16.94 2.19
CA SER A 210 9.99 15.91 1.37
C SER A 210 8.48 16.09 1.31
N ILE A 211 7.90 15.69 0.18
CA ILE A 211 6.45 15.59 0.01
C ILE A 211 6.14 14.12 -0.24
N ARG A 212 5.32 13.52 0.62
CA ARG A 212 4.76 12.18 0.45
C ARG A 212 3.24 12.28 0.35
N TYR A 213 2.64 11.44 -0.46
CA TYR A 213 1.22 11.50 -0.74
C TYR A 213 0.63 10.12 -0.96
N ASP A 214 -0.62 9.95 -0.56
CA ASP A 214 -1.41 8.79 -0.93
C ASP A 214 -1.70 8.84 -2.43
N LYS A 215 -1.49 7.75 -3.14
CA LYS A 215 -1.86 7.69 -4.56
C LYS A 215 -3.39 7.86 -4.69
N ARG A 216 -3.86 8.27 -5.87
CA ARG A 216 -5.30 8.39 -6.14
C ARG A 216 -6.03 7.09 -5.79
N GLY A 217 -7.16 7.18 -5.13
CA GLY A 217 -7.92 6.03 -4.65
C GLY A 217 -7.39 5.41 -3.35
N ILE A 218 -6.41 6.04 -2.69
CA ILE A 218 -5.83 5.60 -1.43
C ILE A 218 -5.96 6.72 -0.39
N GLY A 219 -6.23 6.35 0.86
CA GLY A 219 -6.19 7.24 2.01
C GLY A 219 -6.92 8.56 1.78
N GLU A 220 -6.23 9.68 1.99
CA GLU A 220 -6.80 11.03 1.83
C GLU A 220 -7.20 11.38 0.39
N ASN A 221 -6.66 10.65 -0.59
CA ASN A 221 -6.94 10.83 -2.02
C ASN A 221 -7.97 9.82 -2.56
N MET A 222 -8.74 9.18 -1.69
CA MET A 222 -9.81 8.24 -2.05
C MET A 222 -10.80 8.83 -3.04
N LYS A 223 -11.18 10.10 -2.87
CA LYS A 223 -12.16 10.80 -3.75
C LYS A 223 -11.66 10.99 -5.19
N LEU A 224 -10.35 10.83 -5.43
CA LEU A 224 -9.78 10.84 -6.78
C LEU A 224 -9.90 9.47 -7.48
N ALA A 225 -10.34 8.43 -6.77
CA ALA A 225 -10.71 7.18 -7.38
C ALA A 225 -11.90 7.42 -8.32
N GLY A 226 -11.71 7.11 -9.59
CA GLY A 226 -12.80 6.85 -10.49
C GLY A 226 -13.24 5.39 -10.34
N LYS A 227 -13.88 4.86 -11.38
CA LYS A 227 -14.05 3.41 -11.47
C LYS A 227 -12.68 2.77 -11.70
N GLU A 228 -12.45 1.57 -11.15
CA GLU A 228 -11.19 0.85 -11.33
C GLU A 228 -10.86 0.61 -12.82
N GLU A 229 -11.88 0.34 -13.64
CA GLU A 229 -11.75 0.17 -15.08
C GLU A 229 -11.26 1.42 -15.84
N ASP A 230 -11.38 2.60 -15.24
CA ASP A 230 -10.92 3.89 -15.79
C ASP A 230 -9.48 4.23 -15.35
N LEU A 231 -8.92 3.47 -14.40
CA LEU A 231 -7.57 3.72 -13.90
C LEU A 231 -6.53 3.37 -14.98
N ARG A 232 -5.53 4.23 -15.11
CA ARG A 232 -4.37 4.05 -16.01
C ARG A 232 -3.08 4.43 -15.31
N PHE A 233 -1.99 3.79 -15.67
CA PHE A 233 -0.67 4.06 -15.09
C PHE A 233 -0.23 5.51 -15.31
N GLU A 234 -0.60 6.11 -16.44
CA GLU A 234 -0.34 7.52 -16.78
C GLU A 234 -0.92 8.49 -15.76
N GLN A 235 -2.00 8.13 -15.08
CA GLN A 235 -2.61 9.00 -14.06
C GLN A 235 -1.71 9.13 -12.83
N TYR A 236 -1.01 8.08 -12.44
CA TYR A 236 -0.02 8.14 -11.37
C TYR A 236 1.21 8.96 -11.77
N ILE A 237 1.63 8.86 -13.04
CA ILE A 237 2.71 9.70 -13.58
C ILE A 237 2.29 11.18 -13.58
N ASP A 238 1.06 11.48 -13.99
CA ASP A 238 0.51 12.85 -13.99
C ASP A 238 0.43 13.42 -12.57
N ASP A 239 0.03 12.61 -11.58
CA ASP A 239 -0.01 13.01 -10.18
C ASP A 239 1.39 13.33 -9.64
N ALA A 240 2.37 12.46 -9.89
CA ALA A 240 3.76 12.72 -9.51
C ALA A 240 4.33 13.97 -10.20
N ALA A 241 4.00 14.18 -11.47
CA ALA A 241 4.38 15.38 -12.21
C ALA A 241 3.74 16.65 -11.64
N ALA A 242 2.49 16.57 -11.16
CA ALA A 242 1.82 17.69 -10.51
C ALA A 242 2.54 18.09 -9.21
N TRP A 243 2.99 17.13 -8.41
CA TRP A 243 3.80 17.40 -7.22
C TRP A 243 5.14 18.06 -7.55
N VAL A 244 5.81 17.62 -8.59
CA VAL A 244 7.04 18.30 -9.06
C VAL A 244 6.76 19.74 -9.47
N GLN A 245 5.66 19.98 -10.20
CA GLN A 245 5.28 21.34 -10.60
C GLN A 245 4.87 22.21 -9.40
N PHE A 246 4.20 21.64 -8.40
CA PHE A 246 3.92 22.32 -7.13
C PHE A 246 5.24 22.76 -6.46
N ALA A 247 6.16 21.82 -6.29
CA ALA A 247 7.44 22.09 -5.63
C ALA A 247 8.29 23.14 -6.38
N LYS A 248 8.33 23.08 -7.72
CA LYS A 248 9.06 24.07 -8.53
C LYS A 248 8.52 25.49 -8.43
N LYS A 249 7.27 25.66 -8.07
CA LYS A 249 6.64 27.00 -7.89
C LYS A 249 6.80 27.54 -6.48
N ASP A 250 7.10 26.71 -5.51
CA ASP A 250 7.21 27.10 -4.12
C ASP A 250 8.64 27.60 -3.83
N ARG A 251 8.75 28.86 -3.39
CA ARG A 251 10.04 29.51 -3.11
C ARG A 251 10.76 28.93 -1.91
N ARG A 252 10.11 28.07 -1.12
CA ARG A 252 10.75 27.35 -0.02
C ARG A 252 11.74 26.31 -0.53
N PHE A 253 11.69 25.94 -1.82
CA PHE A 253 12.50 24.86 -2.37
C PHE A 253 13.55 25.38 -3.37
N SER A 254 14.78 24.91 -3.19
CA SER A 254 15.94 25.27 -4.04
C SER A 254 16.11 24.29 -5.21
N LYS A 255 15.88 23.01 -4.98
CA LYS A 255 16.02 21.90 -5.91
C LYS A 255 14.88 20.91 -5.72
N VAL A 256 14.47 20.26 -6.79
CA VAL A 256 13.35 19.29 -6.75
C VAL A 256 13.80 17.93 -7.30
N GLY A 257 13.80 16.93 -6.43
CA GLY A 257 14.09 15.55 -6.78
C GLY A 257 12.89 14.61 -6.59
N ILE A 258 13.04 13.39 -7.06
CA ILE A 258 12.07 12.31 -6.86
C ILE A 258 12.76 11.11 -6.21
N ILE A 259 12.13 10.54 -5.20
CA ILE A 259 12.44 9.22 -4.64
C ILE A 259 11.27 8.30 -4.96
N GLY A 260 11.47 7.29 -5.80
CA GLY A 260 10.44 6.32 -6.12
C GLY A 260 10.74 4.96 -5.49
N HIS A 261 9.79 4.42 -4.73
CA HIS A 261 9.89 3.09 -4.13
C HIS A 261 9.12 2.04 -4.93
N SER A 262 9.75 0.94 -5.30
CA SER A 262 9.13 -0.18 -6.01
C SER A 262 8.46 0.29 -7.33
N GLU A 263 7.13 0.12 -7.51
CA GLU A 263 6.36 0.71 -8.62
C GLU A 263 6.56 2.23 -8.71
N GLY A 264 6.65 2.90 -7.57
CA GLY A 264 6.93 4.34 -7.51
C GLY A 264 8.24 4.74 -8.18
N SER A 265 9.21 3.83 -8.30
CA SER A 265 10.42 4.05 -9.08
C SER A 265 10.11 4.24 -10.57
N LEU A 266 9.26 3.38 -11.15
CA LEU A 266 8.86 3.49 -12.55
C LEU A 266 8.02 4.74 -12.80
N ILE A 267 7.06 5.02 -11.90
CA ILE A 267 6.26 6.26 -11.94
C ILE A 267 7.19 7.48 -11.88
N GLY A 268 8.16 7.45 -10.95
CA GLY A 268 9.13 8.52 -10.74
C GLY A 268 10.04 8.75 -11.94
N MET A 269 10.54 7.69 -12.59
CA MET A 269 11.34 7.82 -13.83
C MET A 269 10.53 8.53 -14.93
N ALA A 270 9.29 8.12 -15.14
CA ALA A 270 8.43 8.71 -16.15
C ALA A 270 8.06 10.17 -15.82
N ALA A 271 7.80 10.47 -14.55
CA ALA A 271 7.52 11.83 -14.08
C ALA A 271 8.77 12.72 -14.19
N ALA A 272 9.96 12.23 -13.79
CA ALA A 272 11.23 12.94 -13.90
C ALA A 272 11.54 13.34 -15.35
N LYS A 273 11.37 12.40 -16.29
CA LYS A 273 11.50 12.67 -17.71
C LYS A 273 10.54 13.77 -18.19
N LYS A 274 9.30 13.74 -17.68
CA LYS A 274 8.23 14.68 -18.09
C LYS A 274 8.41 16.09 -17.53
N THR A 275 9.06 16.23 -16.37
CA THR A 275 9.06 17.48 -15.57
C THR A 275 10.44 18.10 -15.39
N GLU A 276 11.50 17.44 -15.90
CA GLU A 276 12.89 17.92 -15.78
C GLU A 276 13.28 18.20 -14.32
N THR A 277 13.14 17.19 -13.45
CA THR A 277 13.64 17.25 -12.06
C THR A 277 15.16 17.35 -12.00
N ASP A 278 15.70 17.83 -10.87
CA ASP A 278 17.14 17.98 -10.70
C ASP A 278 17.86 16.64 -10.44
N ILE A 279 17.17 15.67 -9.83
CA ILE A 279 17.77 14.39 -9.41
C ILE A 279 16.70 13.30 -9.26
N PHE A 280 17.09 12.04 -9.40
CA PHE A 280 16.19 10.90 -9.24
C PHE A 280 16.84 9.79 -8.41
N ILE A 281 16.07 9.19 -7.49
CA ILE A 281 16.49 8.05 -6.67
C ILE A 281 15.47 6.92 -6.82
N SER A 282 15.95 5.76 -7.26
CA SER A 282 15.19 4.52 -7.32
C SER A 282 15.45 3.68 -6.08
N LEU A 283 14.43 3.43 -5.26
CA LEU A 283 14.50 2.52 -4.12
C LEU A 283 13.76 1.22 -4.45
N ALA A 284 14.47 0.11 -4.45
CA ALA A 284 13.91 -1.23 -4.72
C ALA A 284 13.08 -1.29 -6.02
N GLY A 285 13.45 -0.50 -7.03
CA GLY A 285 12.76 -0.42 -8.31
C GLY A 285 13.04 -1.63 -9.20
N ALA A 286 12.01 -2.09 -9.94
CA ALA A 286 12.17 -3.15 -10.93
C ALA A 286 13.03 -2.69 -12.12
N GLY A 287 13.90 -3.58 -12.60
CA GLY A 287 14.70 -3.42 -13.81
C GLY A 287 14.14 -4.18 -15.03
N GLU A 288 12.89 -4.62 -14.93
CA GLU A 288 12.18 -5.36 -15.96
C GLU A 288 10.75 -4.85 -16.07
N PRO A 289 10.10 -4.95 -17.25
CA PRO A 289 8.67 -4.66 -17.37
C PRO A 289 7.82 -5.50 -16.43
N ILE A 290 6.69 -4.96 -16.01
CA ILE A 290 5.85 -5.57 -14.97
C ILE A 290 5.33 -6.97 -15.34
N ASP A 291 5.07 -7.24 -16.62
CA ASP A 291 4.66 -8.56 -17.10
C ASP A 291 5.72 -9.64 -16.77
N GLN A 292 7.00 -9.33 -16.88
CA GLN A 292 8.10 -10.22 -16.54
C GLN A 292 8.28 -10.38 -15.02
N VAL A 293 8.16 -9.28 -14.28
CA VAL A 293 8.24 -9.28 -12.82
C VAL A 293 7.12 -10.15 -12.22
N LEU A 294 5.87 -9.96 -12.68
CA LEU A 294 4.72 -10.74 -12.22
C LEU A 294 4.89 -12.23 -12.51
N VAL A 295 5.35 -12.61 -13.70
CA VAL A 295 5.62 -14.02 -14.01
C VAL A 295 6.57 -14.64 -13.00
N LYS A 296 7.68 -13.96 -12.66
CA LYS A 296 8.66 -14.47 -11.67
C LYS A 296 8.07 -14.60 -10.28
N GLN A 297 7.28 -13.62 -9.84
CA GLN A 297 6.61 -13.66 -8.54
C GLN A 297 5.57 -14.78 -8.46
N LEU A 298 4.82 -15.01 -9.54
CA LEU A 298 3.79 -16.04 -9.62
C LEU A 298 4.37 -17.45 -9.77
N GLU A 299 5.53 -17.62 -10.42
CA GLU A 299 6.23 -18.92 -10.55
C GLU A 299 6.53 -19.58 -9.20
N GLU A 300 6.80 -18.79 -8.17
CA GLU A 300 7.06 -19.30 -6.82
C GLU A 300 5.79 -19.73 -6.06
N GLN A 301 4.62 -19.30 -6.52
CA GLN A 301 3.38 -19.36 -5.74
C GLN A 301 2.30 -20.23 -6.41
N LEU A 302 2.24 -20.29 -7.73
CA LEU A 302 1.15 -20.90 -8.46
C LEU A 302 1.46 -22.34 -8.90
N THR A 303 0.38 -23.10 -9.10
CA THR A 303 0.47 -24.38 -9.80
C THR A 303 0.86 -24.17 -11.27
N PRO A 304 1.43 -25.16 -11.96
CA PRO A 304 1.80 -25.03 -13.37
C PRO A 304 0.64 -24.63 -14.29
N ALA A 305 -0.60 -25.08 -14.00
CA ALA A 305 -1.79 -24.74 -14.77
C ALA A 305 -2.14 -23.24 -14.61
N LEU A 306 -2.21 -22.74 -13.37
CA LEU A 306 -2.49 -21.33 -13.08
C LEU A 306 -1.38 -20.40 -13.59
N LEU A 307 -0.14 -20.84 -13.53
CA LEU A 307 0.99 -20.10 -14.11
C LEU A 307 0.89 -19.98 -15.62
N THR A 308 0.48 -21.05 -16.31
CA THR A 308 0.24 -21.02 -17.76
C THR A 308 -0.88 -20.04 -18.10
N GLU A 309 -2.02 -20.12 -17.42
CA GLU A 309 -3.12 -19.17 -17.58
C GLU A 309 -2.67 -17.72 -17.33
N SER A 310 -1.88 -17.49 -16.28
CA SER A 310 -1.32 -16.15 -15.98
C SER A 310 -0.45 -15.60 -17.12
N LYS A 311 0.39 -16.45 -17.70
CA LYS A 311 1.24 -16.09 -18.85
C LYS A 311 0.40 -15.77 -20.10
N ASP A 312 -0.67 -16.52 -20.32
CA ASP A 312 -1.59 -16.29 -21.44
C ASP A 312 -2.37 -14.99 -21.25
N ILE A 313 -2.85 -14.70 -20.03
CA ILE A 313 -3.47 -13.42 -19.70
C ILE A 313 -2.50 -12.28 -19.95
N LEU A 314 -1.29 -12.31 -19.40
CA LEU A 314 -0.28 -11.26 -19.58
C LEU A 314 0.08 -11.05 -21.06
N THR A 315 0.11 -12.12 -21.85
CA THR A 315 0.33 -12.04 -23.31
C THR A 315 -0.79 -11.28 -24.01
N ASN A 316 -2.05 -11.53 -23.63
CA ASN A 316 -3.20 -10.77 -24.15
C ASN A 316 -3.14 -9.30 -23.72
N LEU A 317 -2.88 -9.04 -22.44
CA LEU A 317 -2.79 -7.68 -21.92
C LEU A 317 -1.69 -6.87 -22.60
N LYS A 318 -0.55 -7.48 -22.89
CA LYS A 318 0.55 -6.87 -23.64
C LYS A 318 0.15 -6.48 -25.07
N GLN A 319 -0.83 -7.17 -25.66
CA GLN A 319 -1.43 -6.83 -26.95
C GLN A 319 -2.58 -5.84 -26.83
N GLY A 320 -2.86 -5.29 -25.65
CA GLY A 320 -3.98 -4.40 -25.38
C GLY A 320 -5.35 -5.11 -25.32
N LYS A 321 -5.38 -6.43 -25.21
CA LYS A 321 -6.60 -7.24 -25.19
C LYS A 321 -6.94 -7.63 -23.76
N GLN A 322 -8.17 -7.33 -23.35
CA GLN A 322 -8.72 -7.79 -22.06
C GLN A 322 -9.18 -9.23 -22.14
N VAL A 323 -9.13 -9.93 -20.99
CA VAL A 323 -9.58 -11.29 -20.79
C VAL A 323 -10.73 -11.26 -19.78
N GLU A 324 -11.95 -11.58 -20.23
CA GLU A 324 -13.14 -11.52 -19.38
C GLU A 324 -13.23 -12.70 -18.41
N SER A 325 -12.87 -13.91 -18.88
CA SER A 325 -12.91 -15.13 -18.09
C SER A 325 -11.55 -15.37 -17.44
N VAL A 326 -11.45 -15.13 -16.15
CA VAL A 326 -10.26 -15.32 -15.32
C VAL A 326 -10.58 -16.33 -14.23
N ASN A 327 -9.66 -17.28 -14.01
CA ASN A 327 -9.81 -18.23 -12.90
C ASN A 327 -9.94 -17.50 -11.56
N ALA A 328 -10.82 -18.01 -10.69
CA ALA A 328 -11.06 -17.40 -9.38
C ALA A 328 -9.78 -17.20 -8.54
N ASP A 329 -8.83 -18.12 -8.65
CA ASP A 329 -7.53 -18.06 -7.95
C ASP A 329 -6.61 -16.94 -8.45
N LEU A 330 -6.85 -16.47 -9.68
CA LEU A 330 -6.10 -15.38 -10.31
C LEU A 330 -6.84 -14.05 -10.23
N TYR A 331 -8.07 -14.03 -9.72
CA TYR A 331 -8.95 -12.86 -9.79
C TYR A 331 -8.41 -11.66 -8.99
N SER A 332 -7.68 -11.90 -7.91
CA SER A 332 -7.03 -10.83 -7.13
C SER A 332 -6.02 -10.03 -7.94
N VAL A 333 -5.35 -10.66 -8.91
CA VAL A 333 -4.31 -10.05 -9.75
C VAL A 333 -4.85 -9.60 -11.10
N PHE A 334 -5.73 -10.41 -11.73
CA PHE A 334 -6.12 -10.25 -13.15
C PHE A 334 -7.61 -9.99 -13.36
N ARG A 335 -8.38 -9.60 -12.32
CA ARG A 335 -9.81 -9.28 -12.50
C ARG A 335 -10.02 -8.31 -13.67
N PRO A 336 -11.11 -8.43 -14.45
CA PRO A 336 -11.32 -7.61 -15.63
C PRO A 336 -11.22 -6.10 -15.40
N SER A 337 -11.66 -5.62 -14.24
CA SER A 337 -11.65 -4.20 -13.88
C SER A 337 -10.22 -3.61 -13.73
N VAL A 338 -9.22 -4.41 -13.33
CA VAL A 338 -7.83 -3.95 -13.18
C VAL A 338 -7.02 -4.06 -14.48
N GLN A 339 -7.49 -4.83 -15.45
CA GLN A 339 -6.73 -5.09 -16.68
C GLN A 339 -6.42 -3.83 -17.51
N PRO A 340 -7.32 -2.82 -17.63
CA PRO A 340 -6.97 -1.58 -18.31
C PRO A 340 -5.76 -0.86 -17.68
N TYR A 341 -5.65 -0.88 -16.35
CA TYR A 341 -4.48 -0.39 -15.64
C TYR A 341 -3.24 -1.21 -16.00
N MET A 342 -3.31 -2.53 -15.93
CA MET A 342 -2.19 -3.42 -16.27
C MET A 342 -1.74 -3.25 -17.71
N ILE A 343 -2.66 -3.12 -18.67
CA ILE A 343 -2.37 -2.84 -20.08
C ILE A 343 -1.53 -1.56 -20.19
N SER A 344 -1.97 -0.48 -19.51
CA SER A 344 -1.23 0.78 -19.55
C SER A 344 0.14 0.67 -18.86
N TRP A 345 0.26 -0.08 -17.77
CA TRP A 345 1.51 -0.27 -17.05
C TRP A 345 2.55 -1.08 -17.83
N ILE A 346 2.14 -2.18 -18.49
CA ILE A 346 3.03 -3.07 -19.27
C ILE A 346 3.78 -2.31 -20.39
N HIS A 347 3.24 -1.20 -20.88
CA HIS A 347 3.89 -0.37 -21.90
C HIS A 347 5.12 0.41 -21.37
N TYR A 348 5.30 0.51 -20.07
CA TYR A 348 6.43 1.21 -19.48
C TYR A 348 7.57 0.25 -19.18
N ASN A 349 8.69 0.43 -19.88
CA ASN A 349 9.91 -0.34 -19.68
C ASN A 349 10.88 0.48 -18.80
N PRO A 350 11.21 0.04 -17.57
CA PRO A 350 12.11 0.77 -16.69
C PRO A 350 13.51 0.94 -17.26
N ILE A 351 14.01 -0.03 -18.03
CA ILE A 351 15.32 0.02 -18.68
C ILE A 351 15.39 1.17 -19.70
N GLU A 352 14.36 1.32 -20.51
CA GLU A 352 14.31 2.39 -21.51
C GLU A 352 14.16 3.75 -20.81
N LEU A 353 13.32 3.83 -19.80
CA LEU A 353 13.08 5.08 -19.07
C LEU A 353 14.33 5.58 -18.32
N VAL A 354 15.04 4.70 -17.60
CA VAL A 354 16.23 5.12 -16.87
C VAL A 354 17.33 5.64 -17.79
N LYS A 355 17.47 5.07 -18.98
CA LYS A 355 18.41 5.48 -20.03
C LYS A 355 18.16 6.91 -20.53
N GLU A 356 16.87 7.28 -20.59
CA GLU A 356 16.47 8.59 -21.10
C GLU A 356 16.62 9.73 -20.10
N LEU A 357 16.80 9.42 -18.81
CA LEU A 357 17.03 10.45 -17.80
C LEU A 357 18.36 11.16 -18.03
N LYS A 358 18.33 12.49 -18.11
CA LYS A 358 19.51 13.35 -18.30
C LYS A 358 20.06 13.95 -16.99
N ILE A 359 19.50 13.53 -15.89
CA ILE A 359 19.79 13.97 -14.53
C ILE A 359 20.59 12.90 -13.78
N PRO A 360 21.26 13.23 -12.67
CA PRO A 360 21.89 12.25 -11.79
C PRO A 360 20.87 11.23 -11.27
N VAL A 361 21.25 9.97 -11.24
CA VAL A 361 20.41 8.85 -10.81
C VAL A 361 21.14 8.00 -9.78
N LEU A 362 20.53 7.80 -8.61
CA LEU A 362 20.94 6.79 -7.63
C LEU A 362 19.98 5.60 -7.70
N ILE A 363 20.52 4.40 -7.75
CA ILE A 363 19.77 3.15 -7.75
C ILE A 363 20.13 2.39 -6.47
N VAL A 364 19.15 2.20 -5.60
CA VAL A 364 19.32 1.54 -4.30
C VAL A 364 18.49 0.29 -4.24
N ASN A 365 19.08 -0.80 -3.76
CA ASN A 365 18.34 -2.02 -3.45
C ASN A 365 18.98 -2.74 -2.26
N GLY A 366 18.22 -3.60 -1.60
CA GLY A 366 18.70 -4.46 -0.52
C GLY A 366 19.00 -5.87 -0.98
N ASN A 367 20.05 -6.50 -0.43
CA ASN A 367 20.37 -7.88 -0.79
C ASN A 367 19.45 -8.93 -0.13
N ARG A 368 18.49 -8.49 0.71
CA ARG A 368 17.43 -9.30 1.32
C ARG A 368 16.04 -8.99 0.75
N ASP A 369 15.97 -8.22 -0.33
CA ASP A 369 14.71 -7.93 -1.00
C ASP A 369 14.16 -9.21 -1.65
N ILE A 370 13.00 -9.66 -1.14
CA ILE A 370 12.32 -10.87 -1.62
C ILE A 370 11.23 -10.58 -2.65
N GLN A 371 10.96 -9.30 -2.97
CA GLN A 371 9.98 -8.88 -3.98
C GLN A 371 10.67 -8.46 -5.28
N VAL A 372 11.71 -7.62 -5.16
CA VAL A 372 12.50 -7.11 -6.29
C VAL A 372 13.97 -7.44 -6.03
N ALA A 373 14.42 -8.54 -6.59
CA ALA A 373 15.79 -9.00 -6.38
C ALA A 373 16.84 -7.96 -6.83
N PRO A 374 18.04 -7.91 -6.17
CA PRO A 374 19.10 -6.94 -6.47
C PRO A 374 19.58 -6.90 -7.92
N ASN A 375 19.32 -7.98 -8.68
CA ASN A 375 19.64 -8.02 -10.11
C ASN A 375 18.87 -6.98 -10.90
N ASN A 376 17.69 -6.54 -10.44
CA ASN A 376 16.93 -5.45 -11.04
C ASN A 376 17.70 -4.12 -10.97
N ALA A 377 18.23 -3.80 -9.79
CA ALA A 377 19.05 -2.61 -9.60
C ALA A 377 20.33 -2.64 -10.47
N LYS A 378 20.98 -3.81 -10.54
CA LYS A 378 22.15 -4.01 -11.43
C LYS A 378 21.80 -3.84 -12.90
N ALA A 379 20.60 -4.28 -13.33
CA ALA A 379 20.13 -4.12 -14.70
C ALA A 379 19.90 -2.64 -15.04
N LEU A 380 19.23 -1.90 -14.16
CA LEU A 380 19.04 -0.44 -14.31
C LEU A 380 20.38 0.30 -14.40
N HIS A 381 21.32 0.00 -13.47
CA HIS A 381 22.65 0.62 -13.46
C HIS A 381 23.46 0.30 -14.72
N LYS A 382 23.41 -0.92 -15.20
CA LYS A 382 24.09 -1.33 -16.44
C LYS A 382 23.64 -0.49 -17.63
N GLU A 383 22.35 -0.21 -17.74
CA GLU A 383 21.78 0.56 -18.85
C GLU A 383 21.94 2.07 -18.67
N LYS A 384 21.99 2.55 -17.45
CA LYS A 384 22.32 3.94 -17.08
C LYS A 384 23.72 3.99 -16.47
N GLY A 385 24.74 3.79 -17.30
CA GLY A 385 26.13 3.60 -16.86
C GLY A 385 26.75 4.76 -16.09
N ASP A 386 26.16 5.95 -16.14
CA ASP A 386 26.51 7.13 -15.37
C ASP A 386 25.67 7.28 -14.08
N SER A 387 24.81 6.33 -13.75
CA SER A 387 24.12 6.27 -12.45
C SER A 387 25.03 5.77 -11.33
N GLU A 388 24.62 5.95 -10.09
CA GLU A 388 25.26 5.33 -8.94
C GLU A 388 24.43 4.13 -8.47
N LEU A 389 25.10 3.05 -8.05
CA LEU A 389 24.48 1.83 -7.54
C LEU A 389 24.87 1.61 -6.09
N LEU A 390 23.86 1.50 -5.22
CA LEU A 390 24.02 1.18 -3.81
C LEU A 390 23.24 -0.09 -3.45
N ILE A 391 23.96 -1.18 -3.17
CA ILE A 391 23.36 -2.40 -2.64
C ILE A 391 23.60 -2.46 -1.14
N ILE A 392 22.54 -2.38 -0.36
CA ILE A 392 22.59 -2.36 1.10
C ILE A 392 22.48 -3.77 1.64
N GLU A 393 23.47 -4.17 2.45
CA GLU A 393 23.48 -5.49 3.06
C GLU A 393 22.35 -5.62 4.07
N LYS A 394 21.68 -6.78 4.05
CA LYS A 394 20.53 -7.15 4.89
C LYS A 394 19.27 -6.27 4.69
N MET A 395 19.27 -5.24 3.89
CA MET A 395 18.06 -4.47 3.61
C MET A 395 17.09 -5.30 2.78
N ASN A 396 15.80 -5.24 3.14
CA ASN A 396 14.70 -5.85 2.40
C ASN A 396 13.87 -4.82 1.63
N HIS A 397 12.75 -5.28 1.05
CA HIS A 397 11.89 -4.44 0.20
C HIS A 397 11.26 -3.25 0.94
N VAL A 398 10.93 -3.39 2.24
CA VAL A 398 10.39 -2.30 3.06
C VAL A 398 11.48 -1.48 3.76
N LEU A 399 12.69 -1.48 3.21
CA LEU A 399 13.82 -0.65 3.62
C LEU A 399 14.32 -0.92 5.06
N LYS A 400 14.01 -2.08 5.63
CA LYS A 400 14.41 -2.50 6.97
C LYS A 400 15.53 -3.53 6.90
N GLU A 401 16.35 -3.63 7.95
CA GLU A 401 17.23 -4.78 8.11
C GLU A 401 16.40 -6.02 8.39
N ALA A 402 16.64 -7.11 7.63
CA ALA A 402 15.84 -8.31 7.68
C ALA A 402 16.69 -9.59 7.74
N PRO A 403 16.19 -10.66 8.39
CA PRO A 403 16.79 -11.99 8.33
C PRO A 403 16.82 -12.57 6.91
N ALA A 404 17.60 -13.65 6.74
CA ALA A 404 17.69 -14.34 5.45
C ALA A 404 16.49 -15.25 5.17
N ASP A 405 15.87 -15.76 6.23
CA ASP A 405 14.70 -16.60 6.10
C ASP A 405 13.47 -15.77 5.74
N ARG A 406 12.55 -16.38 5.00
CA ARG A 406 11.37 -15.68 4.45
C ARG A 406 10.41 -15.22 5.55
N GLU A 407 10.22 -16.02 6.60
CA GLU A 407 9.28 -15.72 7.69
C GLU A 407 9.75 -14.51 8.49
N GLY A 408 11.00 -14.51 8.93
CA GLY A 408 11.61 -13.38 9.63
C GLY A 408 11.67 -12.12 8.77
N ASN A 409 11.92 -12.27 7.46
CA ASN A 409 11.90 -11.15 6.52
C ASN A 409 10.49 -10.54 6.43
N LEU A 410 9.46 -11.32 6.22
CA LEU A 410 8.07 -10.86 6.15
C LEU A 410 7.58 -10.24 7.46
N ALA A 411 8.05 -10.71 8.62
CA ALA A 411 7.70 -10.13 9.92
C ALA A 411 8.10 -8.64 10.05
N THR A 412 9.11 -8.19 9.31
CA THR A 412 9.53 -6.78 9.33
C THR A 412 8.54 -5.84 8.63
N TYR A 413 7.66 -6.38 7.77
CA TYR A 413 6.68 -5.59 7.00
C TYR A 413 5.56 -5.00 7.86
N THR A 414 5.40 -5.52 9.06
CA THR A 414 4.34 -5.15 10.00
C THR A 414 4.87 -4.62 11.33
N ASN A 415 6.15 -4.28 11.39
CA ASN A 415 6.80 -3.79 12.60
C ASN A 415 7.29 -2.33 12.42
N PRO A 416 6.52 -1.33 12.90
CA PRO A 416 6.87 0.09 12.78
C PRO A 416 8.04 0.50 13.69
N GLU A 417 8.38 -0.30 14.69
CA GLU A 417 9.47 -0.01 15.63
C GLU A 417 10.87 -0.29 15.04
N LEU A 418 10.94 -1.09 13.97
CA LEU A 418 12.22 -1.36 13.32
C LEU A 418 12.69 -0.11 12.57
N PRO A 419 13.94 0.33 12.77
CA PRO A 419 14.51 1.46 12.04
C PRO A 419 14.71 1.13 10.56
N LEU A 420 14.95 2.16 9.75
CA LEU A 420 15.46 1.98 8.40
C LEU A 420 16.80 1.27 8.42
N SER A 421 17.08 0.49 7.37
CA SER A 421 18.33 -0.25 7.24
C SER A 421 19.53 0.70 7.32
N PRO A 422 20.57 0.37 8.11
CA PRO A 422 21.78 1.16 8.19
C PRO A 422 22.38 1.41 6.80
N GLY A 423 22.87 2.64 6.58
CA GLY A 423 23.48 3.04 5.32
C GLY A 423 22.50 3.61 4.28
N LEU A 424 21.18 3.40 4.40
CA LEU A 424 20.23 3.92 3.43
C LEU A 424 20.23 5.45 3.37
N VAL A 425 19.95 6.08 4.50
CA VAL A 425 19.89 7.56 4.57
C VAL A 425 21.25 8.18 4.25
N ASN A 426 22.34 7.64 4.80
CA ASN A 426 23.69 8.14 4.52
C ASN A 426 24.07 8.02 3.04
N GLY A 427 23.78 6.90 2.39
CA GLY A 427 24.04 6.75 0.96
C GLY A 427 23.24 7.70 0.08
N ILE A 428 21.99 7.99 0.46
CA ILE A 428 21.18 9.02 -0.19
C ILE A 428 21.84 10.40 -0.01
N LEU A 429 22.26 10.75 1.21
CA LEU A 429 22.89 12.03 1.50
C LEU A 429 24.22 12.22 0.76
N GLU A 430 25.07 11.20 0.73
CA GLU A 430 26.33 11.22 -0.02
C GLU A 430 26.09 11.50 -1.50
N PHE A 431 25.08 10.85 -2.09
CA PHE A 431 24.69 11.09 -3.47
C PHE A 431 24.16 12.52 -3.70
N LEU A 432 23.27 13.01 -2.83
CA LEU A 432 22.73 14.37 -2.93
C LEU A 432 23.80 15.43 -2.78
N ASN A 433 24.75 15.26 -1.84
CA ASN A 433 25.89 16.15 -1.65
C ASN A 433 26.82 16.16 -2.87
N LYS A 434 27.13 15.02 -3.43
CA LYS A 434 27.99 14.88 -4.61
C LYS A 434 27.45 15.61 -5.84
N HIS A 435 26.14 15.78 -5.92
CA HIS A 435 25.47 16.45 -7.04
C HIS A 435 24.95 17.85 -6.70
N ASP A 436 25.49 18.49 -5.66
CA ASP A 436 25.18 19.87 -5.23
C ASP A 436 23.67 20.11 -4.99
N ILE A 437 22.96 19.06 -4.52
CA ILE A 437 21.53 19.19 -4.18
C ILE A 437 21.36 19.79 -2.79
N THR A 438 22.19 19.41 -1.83
CA THR A 438 22.18 19.99 -0.49
C THR A 438 22.97 21.30 -0.48
N SER A 439 22.48 22.33 0.20
CA SER A 439 23.22 23.59 0.35
C SER A 439 24.58 23.34 1.04
N ASN A 440 25.66 23.89 0.49
CA ASN A 440 27.02 23.81 1.04
C ASN A 440 27.22 24.59 2.37
N ASP A 441 26.17 25.06 2.99
CA ASP A 441 26.23 25.66 4.33
C ASP A 441 26.20 24.54 5.39
N ASP A 442 27.29 23.79 5.44
CA ASP A 442 27.60 22.91 6.56
C ASP A 442 28.01 23.77 7.76
N PRO A 443 27.22 23.87 8.84
CA PRO A 443 27.61 24.60 10.04
C PRO A 443 28.75 23.90 10.83
N LEU A 444 29.38 22.87 10.26
CA LEU A 444 30.48 22.09 10.86
C LEU A 444 31.83 22.23 10.10
N LYS A 445 32.03 23.32 9.32
CA LYS A 445 33.37 23.74 8.90
C LYS A 445 33.85 24.91 9.69
#